data_498e3a1a43b288784ffca2644b9e4fe6
#
_entry.id   498e3a1a43b288784ffca2644b9e4fe6
#
_cell.length_a   1.000
_cell.length_b   1.000
_cell.length_c   1.000
_cell.angle_alpha   90.00
_cell.angle_beta   90.00
_cell.angle_gamma   90.00
#
_symmetry.space_group_name_H-M   'P 1'
#
loop_
_entity.id
_entity.type
_entity.pdbx_description
1 polymer ?
#
loop_
_entity_poly.entity_id
_entity_poly.type
_entity_poly.pdbx_seq_one_letter_code
_entity_poly.pdbx_strand_id
1 'polypeptide(L)'
;TETWTPRFFYYGSRYLQVETSGHDAGVALQIVELTSKFVHSSAETVGTFTCANPLVNRIHELIDTAIKSNWQSVLTDCPHRERLGWLEEYHLNGPSLRYEFDLAQLFAKGMADMADGQLANGLVPDIAPEYTVFKDGFRDSPEWGSAYVLVPWQQYQWTGDLELIRRRYDGMKRYVGYLGSRATDHIVSHG
;
A
#
# COMPACT_ATOMS: atom_id res chain seq x y z
N THR A 1 -23.12 30.12 -8.32
CA THR A 1 -22.49 29.12 -7.41
C THR A 1 -21.64 28.21 -8.25
N GLU A 2 -20.39 28.05 -7.83
CA GLU A 2 -19.45 27.16 -8.48
C GLU A 2 -19.15 25.97 -7.56
N THR A 3 -18.90 24.81 -8.14
CA THR A 3 -18.52 23.61 -7.42
C THR A 3 -17.18 23.13 -7.94
N TRP A 4 -16.24 22.86 -7.03
CA TRP A 4 -14.92 22.38 -7.38
C TRP A 4 -14.58 21.15 -6.55
N THR A 5 -13.94 20.18 -7.19
CA THR A 5 -13.40 18.97 -6.53
C THR A 5 -12.03 18.66 -7.14
N PRO A 6 -10.98 18.50 -6.33
CA PRO A 6 -9.68 18.10 -6.85
C PRO A 6 -9.75 16.71 -7.47
N ARG A 7 -8.94 16.48 -8.53
CA ARG A 7 -8.82 15.18 -9.20
C ARG A 7 -7.38 14.68 -9.02
N PHE A 8 -7.24 13.37 -8.90
CA PHE A 8 -5.92 12.70 -8.74
C PHE A 8 -5.11 13.24 -7.56
N PHE A 9 -5.79 13.61 -6.49
CA PHE A 9 -5.19 14.15 -5.29
C PHE A 9 -5.89 13.58 -4.05
N TYR A 10 -5.10 13.16 -3.07
CA TYR A 10 -5.56 12.87 -1.71
C TYR A 10 -4.51 13.31 -0.70
N TYR A 11 -4.92 13.58 0.52
CA TYR A 11 -4.03 13.98 1.57
C TYR A 11 -4.63 13.64 2.95
N GLY A 12 -3.85 12.99 3.79
CA GLY A 12 -4.22 12.76 5.18
C GLY A 12 -4.06 14.05 5.99
N SER A 13 -5.15 14.63 6.49
CA SER A 13 -5.13 15.86 7.27
C SER A 13 -6.20 15.85 8.36
N ARG A 14 -5.98 16.64 9.42
CA ARG A 14 -6.98 16.89 10.48
C ARG A 14 -7.70 18.22 10.32
N TYR A 15 -7.08 19.15 9.61
CA TYR A 15 -7.54 20.52 9.47
C TYR A 15 -7.48 20.92 8.01
N LEU A 16 -8.41 21.78 7.62
CA LEU A 16 -8.47 22.35 6.29
C LEU A 16 -8.51 23.86 6.45
N GLN A 17 -7.51 24.55 5.87
CA GLN A 17 -7.46 25.99 5.81
C GLN A 17 -7.87 26.44 4.42
N VAL A 18 -8.78 27.41 4.36
CA VAL A 18 -9.22 27.99 3.09
C VAL A 18 -8.80 29.45 3.06
N GLU A 19 -8.02 29.79 2.04
CA GLU A 19 -7.62 31.17 1.79
C GLU A 19 -8.20 31.60 0.43
N THR A 20 -8.71 32.83 0.37
CA THR A 20 -9.24 33.40 -0.86
C THR A 20 -8.45 34.64 -1.23
N SER A 21 -8.14 34.80 -2.51
CA SER A 21 -7.43 35.96 -3.06
C SER A 21 -7.89 36.28 -4.47
N GLY A 22 -7.58 37.47 -4.96
CA GLY A 22 -7.80 37.82 -6.37
C GLY A 22 -9.26 38.13 -6.75
N HIS A 23 -10.13 38.44 -5.78
CA HIS A 23 -11.49 38.89 -6.04
C HIS A 23 -11.55 40.43 -6.04
N ASP A 24 -12.46 40.97 -6.87
CA ASP A 24 -12.69 42.42 -6.98
C ASP A 24 -13.16 43.00 -5.63
N ALA A 25 -12.72 44.21 -5.33
CA ALA A 25 -13.13 44.90 -4.13
C ALA A 25 -14.66 45.05 -4.10
N GLY A 26 -15.30 44.42 -3.12
CA GLY A 26 -16.75 44.41 -2.93
C GLY A 26 -17.46 43.11 -3.25
N VAL A 27 -16.76 42.12 -3.79
CA VAL A 27 -17.32 40.74 -3.94
C VAL A 27 -16.83 39.87 -2.76
N ALA A 28 -17.74 39.55 -1.86
CA ALA A 28 -17.45 38.59 -0.79
C ALA A 28 -17.63 37.16 -1.32
N LEU A 29 -16.55 36.39 -1.32
CA LEU A 29 -16.63 34.94 -1.54
C LEU A 29 -17.28 34.27 -0.33
N GLN A 30 -18.40 33.60 -0.57
CA GLN A 30 -19.08 32.82 0.45
C GLN A 30 -18.85 31.34 0.18
N ILE A 31 -18.26 30.65 1.13
CA ILE A 31 -18.17 29.18 1.09
C ILE A 31 -19.54 28.67 1.57
N VAL A 32 -20.27 28.04 0.64
CA VAL A 32 -21.60 27.49 0.92
C VAL A 32 -21.49 26.10 1.56
N GLU A 33 -20.54 25.31 1.07
CA GLU A 33 -20.32 23.95 1.55
C GLU A 33 -18.84 23.56 1.41
N LEU A 34 -18.33 22.84 2.38
CA LEU A 34 -17.00 22.25 2.37
C LEU A 34 -17.12 20.79 2.83
N THR A 35 -16.98 19.85 1.91
CA THR A 35 -17.13 18.42 2.17
C THR A 35 -15.79 17.71 2.03
N SER A 36 -15.34 17.01 3.07
CA SER A 36 -14.21 16.09 3.01
C SER A 36 -14.70 14.72 2.54
N LYS A 37 -14.05 14.17 1.50
CA LYS A 37 -14.34 12.83 0.98
C LYS A 37 -13.24 11.87 1.42
N PHE A 38 -13.61 10.79 2.12
CA PHE A 38 -12.72 9.70 2.40
C PHE A 38 -12.57 8.82 1.15
N VAL A 39 -11.37 8.73 0.61
CA VAL A 39 -11.08 8.05 -0.66
C VAL A 39 -10.12 6.91 -0.41
N HIS A 40 -10.45 5.73 -0.90
CA HIS A 40 -9.58 4.55 -0.87
C HIS A 40 -9.93 3.59 -2.00
N SER A 41 -9.04 2.64 -2.32
CA SER A 41 -9.37 1.56 -3.24
C SER A 41 -10.45 0.67 -2.65
N SER A 42 -11.36 0.19 -3.48
CA SER A 42 -12.45 -0.69 -3.04
C SER A 42 -11.97 -2.14 -2.92
N ALA A 43 -12.43 -2.82 -1.88
CA ALA A 43 -12.44 -4.26 -1.77
C ALA A 43 -13.72 -4.70 -1.08
N GLU A 44 -14.15 -5.92 -1.33
CA GLU A 44 -15.28 -6.50 -0.63
C GLU A 44 -14.90 -6.71 0.85
N THR A 45 -15.78 -6.26 1.76
CA THR A 45 -15.63 -6.58 3.18
C THR A 45 -16.14 -8.00 3.41
N VAL A 46 -15.25 -8.89 3.85
CA VAL A 46 -15.52 -10.32 4.04
C VAL A 46 -15.55 -10.74 5.51
N GLY A 47 -15.16 -9.84 6.41
CA GLY A 47 -15.13 -10.10 7.84
C GLY A 47 -15.65 -8.94 8.67
N THR A 48 -15.99 -9.23 9.91
CA THR A 48 -16.41 -8.25 10.92
C THR A 48 -15.91 -8.65 12.29
N PHE A 49 -15.58 -7.67 13.12
CA PHE A 49 -15.18 -7.90 14.49
C PHE A 49 -15.96 -7.01 15.45
N THR A 50 -16.51 -7.63 16.50
CA THR A 50 -17.09 -6.91 17.64
C THR A 50 -16.89 -7.69 18.93
N CYS A 51 -16.71 -7.00 20.04
CA CYS A 51 -16.63 -7.60 21.37
C CYS A 51 -17.28 -6.72 22.42
N ALA A 52 -17.42 -7.24 23.64
CA ALA A 52 -18.06 -6.52 24.76
C ALA A 52 -17.23 -5.31 25.26
N ASN A 53 -15.94 -5.23 24.94
CA ASN A 53 -15.09 -4.12 25.38
C ASN A 53 -15.10 -2.99 24.34
N PRO A 54 -15.66 -1.81 24.67
CA PRO A 54 -15.75 -0.68 23.72
C PRO A 54 -14.39 -0.13 23.31
N LEU A 55 -13.37 -0.22 24.16
CA LEU A 55 -12.02 0.21 23.81
C LEU A 55 -11.42 -0.65 22.72
N VAL A 56 -11.60 -1.97 22.77
CA VAL A 56 -11.11 -2.90 21.73
C VAL A 56 -11.82 -2.65 20.41
N ASN A 57 -13.15 -2.44 20.43
CA ASN A 57 -13.90 -2.08 19.23
C ASN A 57 -13.38 -0.76 18.63
N ARG A 58 -13.08 0.23 19.48
CA ARG A 58 -12.53 1.51 18.99
C ARG A 58 -11.12 1.36 18.39
N ILE A 59 -10.27 0.52 18.97
CA ILE A 59 -8.95 0.19 18.39
C ILE A 59 -9.12 -0.44 17.02
N HIS A 60 -10.03 -1.39 16.85
CA HIS A 60 -10.34 -2.03 15.57
C HIS A 60 -10.77 -1.00 14.51
N GLU A 61 -11.70 -0.09 14.84
CA GLU A 61 -12.12 1.00 13.94
C GLU A 61 -10.96 1.92 13.52
N LEU A 62 -10.05 2.23 14.45
CA LEU A 62 -8.88 3.07 14.17
C LEU A 62 -7.92 2.37 13.20
N ILE A 63 -7.70 1.07 13.38
CA ILE A 63 -6.87 0.25 12.51
C ILE A 63 -7.50 0.17 11.12
N ASP A 64 -8.79 -0.12 11.01
CA ASP A 64 -9.51 -0.16 9.72
C ASP A 64 -9.42 1.19 8.99
N THR A 65 -9.60 2.29 9.71
CA THR A 65 -9.45 3.64 9.16
C THR A 65 -8.02 3.91 8.67
N ALA A 66 -7.01 3.48 9.42
CA ALA A 66 -5.60 3.62 9.03
C ALA A 66 -5.29 2.82 7.77
N ILE A 67 -5.75 1.57 7.68
CA ILE A 67 -5.61 0.71 6.51
C ILE A 67 -6.20 1.40 5.27
N LYS A 68 -7.46 1.81 5.33
CA LYS A 68 -8.15 2.49 4.21
C LYS A 68 -7.46 3.80 3.81
N SER A 69 -6.91 4.55 4.78
CA SER A 69 -6.17 5.79 4.53
C SER A 69 -4.87 5.55 3.75
N ASN A 70 -4.31 4.35 3.83
CA ASN A 70 -3.07 3.94 3.17
C ASN A 70 -3.30 3.01 1.98
N TRP A 71 -4.51 2.96 1.46
CA TRP A 71 -4.88 2.06 0.39
C TRP A 71 -5.40 2.83 -0.83
N GLN A 72 -4.48 3.31 -1.66
CA GLN A 72 -4.75 4.01 -2.91
C GLN A 72 -4.04 3.30 -4.07
N SER A 73 -4.67 2.27 -4.64
CA SER A 73 -4.08 1.44 -5.71
C SER A 73 -2.89 0.57 -5.26
N VAL A 74 -2.13 1.02 -4.27
CA VAL A 74 -1.06 0.32 -3.56
C VAL A 74 -1.27 0.49 -2.06
N LEU A 75 -0.63 -0.35 -1.26
CA LEU A 75 -0.50 -0.11 0.18
C LEU A 75 0.66 0.87 0.38
N THR A 76 0.44 1.89 1.19
CA THR A 76 1.45 2.92 1.50
C THR A 76 1.74 2.97 2.99
N ASP A 77 2.93 3.45 3.33
CA ASP A 77 3.39 3.64 4.70
C ASP A 77 2.59 4.71 5.45
N CYS A 78 2.26 5.81 4.80
CA CYS A 78 1.53 6.93 5.40
C CYS A 78 0.73 7.73 4.37
N PRO A 79 -0.47 8.27 4.76
CA PRO A 79 -1.36 8.96 3.83
C PRO A 79 -1.02 10.43 3.58
N HIS A 80 -0.03 10.99 4.29
CA HIS A 80 0.22 12.43 4.30
C HIS A 80 1.66 12.82 3.93
N ARG A 81 2.66 11.98 4.18
CA ARG A 81 4.07 12.34 4.03
C ARG A 81 4.72 11.61 2.85
N GLU A 82 5.14 10.37 3.01
CA GLU A 82 5.88 9.62 1.99
C GLU A 82 4.97 9.15 0.87
N ARG A 83 3.88 8.46 1.20
CA ARG A 83 2.91 7.88 0.26
C ARG A 83 3.59 6.96 -0.75
N LEU A 84 4.55 6.18 -0.27
CA LEU A 84 5.33 5.23 -1.05
C LEU A 84 4.74 3.82 -0.90
N GLY A 85 4.76 3.06 -1.97
CA GLY A 85 4.30 1.67 -1.99
C GLY A 85 5.36 0.71 -1.48
N TRP A 86 5.74 0.83 -0.21
CA TRP A 86 6.68 -0.05 0.44
C TRP A 86 6.17 -1.49 0.46
N LEU A 87 7.00 -2.44 0.01
CA LEU A 87 6.55 -3.82 -0.22
C LEU A 87 6.28 -4.61 1.05
N GLU A 88 6.93 -4.26 2.14
CA GLU A 88 6.74 -4.89 3.44
C GLU A 88 5.28 -4.80 3.91
N GLU A 89 4.58 -3.73 3.54
CA GLU A 89 3.17 -3.52 3.86
C GLU A 89 2.27 -4.67 3.36
N TYR A 90 2.64 -5.31 2.25
CA TYR A 90 1.85 -6.41 1.69
C TYR A 90 1.94 -7.69 2.50
N HIS A 91 3.11 -8.09 2.96
CA HIS A 91 3.27 -9.38 3.64
C HIS A 91 3.15 -9.30 5.16
N LEU A 92 3.49 -8.17 5.79
CA LEU A 92 3.30 -7.98 7.23
C LEU A 92 1.84 -7.68 7.57
N ASN A 93 1.19 -6.78 6.84
CA ASN A 93 -0.21 -6.44 7.08
C ASN A 93 -1.18 -7.43 6.42
N GLY A 94 -0.75 -8.14 5.37
CA GLY A 94 -1.57 -9.08 4.62
C GLY A 94 -2.39 -10.05 5.47
N PRO A 95 -1.80 -10.74 6.45
CA PRO A 95 -2.55 -11.64 7.32
C PRO A 95 -3.70 -10.97 8.09
N SER A 96 -3.51 -9.75 8.59
CA SER A 96 -4.57 -9.00 9.28
C SER A 96 -5.62 -8.44 8.33
N LEU A 97 -5.20 -7.90 7.18
CA LEU A 97 -6.10 -7.37 6.16
C LEU A 97 -7.09 -8.41 5.64
N ARG A 98 -6.65 -9.67 5.53
CA ARG A 98 -7.47 -10.78 5.01
C ARG A 98 -8.65 -11.16 5.90
N TYR A 99 -8.62 -10.81 7.17
CA TYR A 99 -9.76 -11.01 8.05
C TYR A 99 -10.91 -10.05 7.74
N GLU A 100 -10.62 -8.92 7.12
CA GLU A 100 -11.58 -7.84 6.86
C GLU A 100 -11.97 -7.75 5.38
N PHE A 101 -11.02 -8.00 4.44
CA PHE A 101 -11.18 -7.70 3.03
C PHE A 101 -10.79 -8.85 2.12
N ASP A 102 -11.49 -8.97 0.97
CA ASP A 102 -10.99 -9.74 -0.17
C ASP A 102 -9.84 -8.98 -0.84
N LEU A 103 -8.65 -9.54 -0.75
CA LEU A 103 -7.42 -8.92 -1.24
C LEU A 103 -6.95 -9.48 -2.58
N ALA A 104 -7.70 -10.38 -3.21
CA ALA A 104 -7.24 -11.06 -4.41
C ALA A 104 -6.79 -10.10 -5.52
N GLN A 105 -7.59 -9.05 -5.78
CA GLN A 105 -7.27 -8.06 -6.82
C GLN A 105 -6.12 -7.13 -6.40
N LEU A 106 -6.09 -6.66 -5.16
CA LEU A 106 -5.01 -5.82 -4.65
C LEU A 106 -3.67 -6.54 -4.74
N PHE A 107 -3.63 -7.79 -4.30
CA PHE A 107 -2.40 -8.57 -4.31
C PHE A 107 -1.97 -8.96 -5.73
N ALA A 108 -2.91 -9.30 -6.61
CA ALA A 108 -2.59 -9.53 -8.02
C ALA A 108 -1.98 -8.29 -8.69
N LYS A 109 -2.53 -7.11 -8.40
CA LYS A 109 -2.01 -5.82 -8.89
C LYS A 109 -0.63 -5.51 -8.28
N GLY A 110 -0.48 -5.59 -6.97
CA GLY A 110 0.79 -5.34 -6.29
C GLY A 110 1.91 -6.26 -6.78
N MET A 111 1.60 -7.55 -7.00
CA MET A 111 2.53 -8.52 -7.58
C MET A 111 2.88 -8.20 -9.04
N ALA A 112 1.96 -7.58 -9.80
CA ALA A 112 2.27 -7.11 -11.15
C ALA A 112 3.26 -5.92 -11.09
N ASP A 113 3.02 -4.95 -10.23
CA ASP A 113 3.92 -3.81 -10.04
C ASP A 113 5.33 -4.26 -9.63
N MET A 114 5.44 -5.22 -8.71
CA MET A 114 6.72 -5.80 -8.29
C MET A 114 7.43 -6.51 -9.46
N ALA A 115 6.69 -7.24 -10.30
CA ALA A 115 7.24 -7.90 -11.47
C ALA A 115 7.74 -6.90 -12.52
N ASP A 116 7.00 -5.83 -12.75
CA ASP A 116 7.37 -4.77 -13.69
C ASP A 116 8.61 -3.99 -13.21
N GLY A 117 8.76 -3.84 -11.87
CA GLY A 117 9.93 -3.23 -11.25
C GLY A 117 11.15 -4.15 -11.11
N GLN A 118 11.01 -5.48 -11.32
CA GLN A 118 12.11 -6.42 -11.14
C GLN A 118 13.26 -6.18 -12.12
N LEU A 119 14.48 -6.00 -11.61
CA LEU A 119 15.66 -5.74 -12.41
C LEU A 119 16.18 -7.02 -13.10
N ALA A 120 17.04 -6.85 -14.11
CA ALA A 120 17.63 -7.94 -14.86
C ALA A 120 18.46 -8.92 -13.99
N ASN A 121 19.07 -8.42 -12.92
CA ASN A 121 19.81 -9.24 -11.96
C ASN A 121 18.90 -10.00 -10.97
N GLY A 122 17.59 -9.75 -10.99
CA GLY A 122 16.61 -10.39 -10.13
C GLY A 122 16.16 -9.56 -8.92
N LEU A 123 16.84 -8.44 -8.60
CA LEU A 123 16.42 -7.55 -7.52
C LEU A 123 14.99 -7.05 -7.75
N VAL A 124 14.19 -7.08 -6.70
CA VAL A 124 12.90 -6.39 -6.61
C VAL A 124 13.09 -5.20 -5.68
N PRO A 125 12.94 -3.96 -6.18
CA PRO A 125 13.10 -2.76 -5.36
C PRO A 125 12.14 -2.72 -4.17
N ASP A 126 12.51 -2.02 -3.11
CA ASP A 126 11.74 -1.95 -1.86
C ASP A 126 10.37 -1.28 -2.00
N ILE A 127 10.18 -0.50 -3.08
CA ILE A 127 8.89 0.11 -3.43
C ILE A 127 8.43 -0.30 -4.83
N ALA A 128 7.13 -0.49 -5.00
CA ALA A 128 6.52 -0.71 -6.32
C ALA A 128 5.17 0.03 -6.44
N PRO A 129 4.94 0.80 -7.53
CA PRO A 129 5.91 1.16 -8.59
C PRO A 129 7.10 1.96 -8.08
N GLU A 130 8.29 1.76 -8.68
CA GLU A 130 9.51 2.46 -8.31
C GLU A 130 9.59 3.84 -9.01
N TYR A 131 8.78 4.81 -8.57
CA TYR A 131 8.80 6.18 -9.11
C TYR A 131 9.83 7.10 -8.44
N THR A 132 10.47 6.61 -7.37
CA THR A 132 11.65 7.19 -6.72
C THR A 132 12.69 6.08 -6.59
N VAL A 133 13.88 6.31 -7.11
CA VAL A 133 14.97 5.33 -7.02
C VAL A 133 15.84 5.67 -5.82
N PHE A 134 15.75 4.87 -4.80
CA PHE A 134 16.62 4.97 -3.64
C PHE A 134 17.99 4.35 -3.90
N LYS A 135 18.91 4.51 -2.97
CA LYS A 135 20.25 3.93 -3.03
C LYS A 135 20.49 3.02 -1.83
N ASP A 136 21.42 2.13 -1.98
CA ASP A 136 21.90 1.23 -0.93
C ASP A 136 20.76 0.42 -0.31
N GLY A 137 20.74 0.25 1.00
CA GLY A 137 19.75 -0.53 1.71
C GLY A 137 18.31 -0.08 1.57
N PHE A 138 18.05 1.17 1.22
CA PHE A 138 16.70 1.67 0.94
C PHE A 138 16.13 1.26 -0.42
N ARG A 139 16.86 0.49 -1.20
CA ARG A 139 16.40 -0.08 -2.48
C ARG A 139 16.47 -1.60 -2.51
N ASP A 140 17.28 -2.17 -1.67
CA ASP A 140 17.69 -3.57 -1.70
C ASP A 140 17.65 -4.18 -0.29
N SER A 141 16.53 -3.99 0.39
CA SER A 141 16.31 -4.61 1.69
C SER A 141 15.54 -5.93 1.52
N PRO A 142 16.13 -7.05 1.94
CA PRO A 142 15.48 -8.37 1.80
C PRO A 142 14.10 -8.44 2.45
N GLU A 143 13.87 -7.70 3.50
CA GLU A 143 12.59 -7.63 4.22
C GLU A 143 11.46 -7.13 3.31
N TRP A 144 11.72 -6.12 2.49
CA TRP A 144 10.75 -5.56 1.55
C TRP A 144 10.61 -6.44 0.31
N GLY A 145 11.70 -6.73 -0.38
CA GLY A 145 11.67 -7.53 -1.60
C GLY A 145 11.13 -8.94 -1.41
N SER A 146 11.23 -9.51 -0.20
CA SER A 146 10.65 -10.81 0.15
C SER A 146 9.13 -10.87 -0.01
N ALA A 147 8.44 -9.73 -0.04
CA ALA A 147 7.01 -9.67 -0.38
C ALA A 147 6.71 -10.37 -1.70
N TYR A 148 7.64 -10.32 -2.66
CA TYR A 148 7.46 -10.95 -3.97
C TYR A 148 7.32 -12.48 -3.91
N VAL A 149 7.82 -13.10 -2.84
CA VAL A 149 7.69 -14.54 -2.57
C VAL A 149 6.61 -14.82 -1.53
N LEU A 150 6.58 -14.01 -0.46
CA LEU A 150 5.69 -14.26 0.68
C LEU A 150 4.22 -13.99 0.36
N VAL A 151 3.90 -12.95 -0.40
CA VAL A 151 2.51 -12.59 -0.73
C VAL A 151 1.78 -13.68 -1.53
N PRO A 152 2.36 -14.24 -2.63
CA PRO A 152 1.73 -15.35 -3.34
C PRO A 152 1.54 -16.59 -2.48
N TRP A 153 2.51 -16.88 -1.60
CA TRP A 153 2.41 -18.00 -0.68
C TRP A 153 1.31 -17.81 0.36
N GLN A 154 1.23 -16.63 0.99
CA GLN A 154 0.16 -16.30 1.92
C GLN A 154 -1.21 -16.33 1.25
N GLN A 155 -1.32 -15.83 0.00
CA GLN A 155 -2.58 -15.89 -0.76
C GLN A 155 -3.02 -17.34 -0.99
N TYR A 156 -2.09 -18.20 -1.38
CA TYR A 156 -2.38 -19.63 -1.54
C TYR A 156 -2.82 -20.28 -0.22
N GLN A 157 -2.11 -20.01 0.88
CA GLN A 157 -2.48 -20.56 2.19
C GLN A 157 -3.89 -20.14 2.62
N TRP A 158 -4.31 -18.94 2.27
CA TRP A 158 -5.61 -18.39 2.64
C TRP A 158 -6.75 -18.86 1.75
N THR A 159 -6.54 -18.94 0.45
CA THR A 159 -7.60 -19.18 -0.55
C THR A 159 -7.52 -20.55 -1.23
N GLY A 160 -6.38 -21.23 -1.15
CA GLY A 160 -6.08 -22.43 -1.96
C GLY A 160 -5.77 -22.12 -3.44
N ASP A 161 -5.79 -20.85 -3.86
CA ASP A 161 -5.54 -20.45 -5.24
C ASP A 161 -4.04 -20.40 -5.55
N LEU A 162 -3.60 -21.23 -6.51
CA LEU A 162 -2.22 -21.30 -6.99
C LEU A 162 -1.92 -20.33 -8.13
N GLU A 163 -2.89 -19.60 -8.63
CA GLU A 163 -2.73 -18.84 -9.87
C GLU A 163 -1.69 -17.72 -9.72
N LEU A 164 -1.68 -17.02 -8.59
CA LEU A 164 -0.70 -15.98 -8.35
C LEU A 164 0.74 -16.53 -8.29
N ILE A 165 0.93 -17.69 -7.65
CA ILE A 165 2.22 -18.39 -7.63
C ILE A 165 2.63 -18.77 -9.05
N ARG A 166 1.75 -19.41 -9.82
CA ARG A 166 2.05 -19.85 -11.19
C ARG A 166 2.49 -18.69 -12.09
N ARG A 167 1.76 -17.57 -12.04
CA ARG A 167 2.06 -16.40 -12.85
C ARG A 167 3.38 -15.72 -12.48
N ARG A 168 3.82 -15.81 -11.22
CA ARG A 168 4.98 -15.08 -10.71
C ARG A 168 6.19 -15.96 -10.41
N TYR A 169 6.07 -17.27 -10.58
CA TYR A 169 7.07 -18.27 -10.16
C TYR A 169 8.48 -17.99 -10.69
N ASP A 170 8.61 -17.67 -11.96
CA ASP A 170 9.93 -17.40 -12.55
C ASP A 170 10.56 -16.11 -12.00
N GLY A 171 9.76 -15.10 -11.74
CA GLY A 171 10.21 -13.88 -11.07
C GLY A 171 10.63 -14.14 -9.62
N MET A 172 9.86 -14.92 -8.88
CA MET A 172 10.18 -15.36 -7.52
C MET A 172 11.51 -16.11 -7.49
N LYS A 173 11.73 -17.05 -8.41
CA LYS A 173 13.01 -17.77 -8.55
C LYS A 173 14.18 -16.84 -8.81
N ARG A 174 14.01 -15.84 -9.70
CA ARG A 174 15.07 -14.86 -9.98
C ARG A 174 15.40 -14.05 -8.73
N TYR A 175 14.38 -13.62 -7.96
CA TYR A 175 14.61 -12.89 -6.72
C TYR A 175 15.35 -13.74 -5.68
N VAL A 176 14.94 -14.98 -5.45
CA VAL A 176 15.67 -15.90 -4.54
C VAL A 176 17.10 -16.14 -5.01
N GLY A 177 17.31 -16.30 -6.33
CA GLY A 177 18.65 -16.39 -6.92
C GLY A 177 19.49 -15.13 -6.69
N TYR A 178 18.87 -13.97 -6.78
CA TYR A 178 19.51 -12.69 -6.45
C TYR A 178 19.94 -12.65 -4.98
N LEU A 179 19.07 -12.97 -4.03
CA LEU A 179 19.41 -13.04 -2.60
C LEU A 179 20.56 -14.01 -2.36
N GLY A 180 20.52 -15.20 -2.98
CA GLY A 180 21.61 -16.17 -2.90
C GLY A 180 22.95 -15.62 -3.39
N SER A 181 22.96 -14.78 -4.42
CA SER A 181 24.17 -14.13 -4.93
C SER A 181 24.74 -13.05 -4.00
N ARG A 182 23.92 -12.54 -3.07
CA ARG A 182 24.28 -11.52 -2.08
C ARG A 182 24.64 -12.12 -0.72
N ALA A 183 24.34 -13.38 -0.53
CA ALA A 183 24.57 -14.07 0.75
C ALA A 183 26.04 -14.50 0.92
N THR A 184 26.54 -14.41 2.13
CA THR A 184 27.77 -15.05 2.57
C THR A 184 27.40 -16.10 3.64
N ASP A 185 27.80 -17.35 3.43
CA ASP A 185 27.42 -18.47 4.31
C ASP A 185 25.91 -18.56 4.56
N HIS A 186 25.12 -18.35 3.49
CA HIS A 186 23.65 -18.31 3.51
C HIS A 186 23.03 -17.14 4.31
N ILE A 187 23.81 -16.16 4.70
CA ILE A 187 23.33 -14.95 5.40
C ILE A 187 23.43 -13.76 4.45
N VAL A 188 22.32 -13.06 4.27
CA VAL A 188 22.28 -11.77 3.60
C VAL A 188 22.46 -10.69 4.65
N SER A 189 23.54 -9.91 4.53
CA SER A 189 23.95 -8.90 5.53
C SER A 189 24.36 -7.59 4.89
N HIS A 190 23.71 -7.20 3.82
CA HIS A 190 23.90 -5.88 3.21
C HIS A 190 22.67 -4.99 3.49
N GLY A 191 22.90 -3.72 3.69
CA GLY A 191 21.88 -2.71 3.94
C GLY A 191 22.55 -1.36 4.21
#